data_5d858ff98c50afc7dc562f8ee2b7b6de
#
_entry.id   5d858ff98c50afc7dc562f8ee2b7b6de
#
_cell.length_a   1.000
_cell.length_b   1.000
_cell.length_c   1.000
_cell.angle_alpha   90.00
_cell.angle_beta   90.00
_cell.angle_gamma   90.00
#
_symmetry.space_group_name_H-M   'P 1'
#
loop_
_entity.id
_entity.type
_entity.pdbx_description
1 polymer ?
#
loop_
_entity_poly.entity_id
_entity_poly.type
_entity_poly.pdbx_seq_one_letter_code
_entity_poly.pdbx_strand_id
1 'polypeptide(L)'
;MNEKSIFTRIIEGEIPCYKIYEDEKVFAMLDIEPLSNGHVLVIPKKQVDLLWDLEQSDYDYLWQITKKIAQKIQAEMNPIRVGVVVEGFGVPHAHIHLVPLYDKNVLQLHHGYPAETTSEELAKIAQKITFEK
;
A
#
# COMPACT_ATOMS: atom_id res chain seq x y z
N MET A 1 -24.01 9.88 -3.43
CA MET A 1 -23.51 9.01 -2.35
C MET A 1 -22.57 7.99 -2.90
N ASN A 2 -21.44 7.82 -2.26
CA ASN A 2 -20.46 6.83 -2.70
C ASN A 2 -20.88 5.45 -2.23
N GLU A 3 -20.76 4.49 -3.11
CA GLU A 3 -20.94 3.10 -2.70
C GLU A 3 -19.83 2.69 -1.75
N LYS A 4 -20.15 1.80 -0.82
CA LYS A 4 -19.14 1.23 0.06
C LYS A 4 -18.19 0.38 -0.75
N SER A 5 -16.89 0.60 -0.57
CA SER A 5 -15.88 -0.25 -1.17
C SER A 5 -15.95 -1.66 -0.57
N ILE A 6 -15.34 -2.62 -1.24
CA ILE A 6 -15.22 -3.96 -0.68
C ILE A 6 -14.47 -3.93 0.65
N PHE A 7 -13.51 -3.02 0.80
CA PHE A 7 -12.77 -2.89 2.06
C PHE A 7 -13.64 -2.33 3.18
N THR A 8 -14.50 -1.33 2.88
CA THR A 8 -15.46 -0.84 3.88
C THR A 8 -16.38 -1.96 4.34
N ARG A 9 -16.84 -2.80 3.42
CA ARG A 9 -17.71 -3.93 3.75
C ARG A 9 -17.00 -4.98 4.61
N ILE A 10 -15.72 -5.21 4.36
CA ILE A 10 -14.91 -6.10 5.20
C ILE A 10 -14.74 -5.50 6.59
N ILE A 11 -14.42 -4.20 6.66
CA ILE A 11 -14.23 -3.50 7.93
C ILE A 11 -15.51 -3.56 8.78
N GLU A 12 -16.66 -3.46 8.14
CA GLU A 12 -17.96 -3.51 8.82
C GLU A 12 -18.42 -4.94 9.17
N GLY A 13 -17.63 -5.95 8.80
CA GLY A 13 -17.92 -7.32 9.13
C GLY A 13 -18.85 -8.06 8.17
N GLU A 14 -19.21 -7.43 7.04
CA GLU A 14 -20.09 -8.06 6.05
C GLU A 14 -19.39 -9.18 5.28
N ILE A 15 -18.08 -9.05 5.09
CA ILE A 15 -17.25 -10.00 4.35
C ILE A 15 -16.12 -10.49 5.26
N PRO A 16 -15.92 -11.81 5.38
CA PRO A 16 -14.86 -12.33 6.24
C PRO A 16 -13.46 -12.00 5.69
N CYS A 17 -12.48 -11.94 6.58
CA CYS A 17 -11.09 -11.70 6.23
C CYS A 17 -10.17 -12.28 7.31
N TYR A 18 -8.87 -12.29 7.04
CA TYR A 18 -7.86 -12.68 8.02
C TYR A 18 -7.26 -11.40 8.60
N LYS A 19 -7.88 -10.92 9.67
CA LYS A 19 -7.52 -9.64 10.30
C LYS A 19 -6.16 -9.74 10.99
N ILE A 20 -5.31 -8.73 10.76
CA ILE A 20 -4.00 -8.59 11.38
C ILE A 20 -4.04 -7.54 12.49
N TYR A 21 -4.73 -6.43 12.25
CA TYR A 21 -4.75 -5.29 13.17
C TYR A 21 -6.01 -4.47 12.95
N GLU A 22 -6.49 -3.86 14.00
CA GLU A 22 -7.61 -2.93 13.90
C GLU A 22 -7.58 -1.93 15.06
N ASP A 23 -7.78 -0.67 14.75
CA ASP A 23 -8.07 0.37 15.73
C ASP A 23 -9.16 1.27 15.16
N GLU A 24 -9.38 2.43 15.76
CA GLU A 24 -10.45 3.35 15.33
C GLU A 24 -10.26 3.87 13.90
N LYS A 25 -9.02 3.93 13.42
CA LYS A 25 -8.68 4.60 12.15
C LYS A 25 -8.12 3.66 11.10
N VAL A 26 -7.54 2.54 11.49
CA VAL A 26 -6.79 1.67 10.58
C VAL A 26 -7.22 0.22 10.75
N PHE A 27 -7.28 -0.46 9.64
CA PHE A 27 -7.58 -1.88 9.55
C PHE A 27 -6.50 -2.56 8.70
N ALA A 28 -6.05 -3.73 9.12
CA ALA A 28 -5.09 -4.48 8.32
C ALA A 28 -5.49 -5.95 8.26
N MET A 29 -5.30 -6.56 7.09
CA MET A 29 -5.65 -7.94 6.84
C MET A 29 -4.69 -8.58 5.86
N LEU A 30 -4.65 -9.91 5.83
CA LEU A 30 -3.90 -10.62 4.80
C LEU A 30 -4.58 -10.45 3.45
N ASP A 31 -3.78 -10.29 2.40
CA ASP A 31 -4.27 -10.39 1.04
C ASP A 31 -4.55 -11.86 0.74
N ILE A 32 -5.75 -12.17 0.24
CA ILE A 32 -6.13 -13.56 -0.08
C ILE A 32 -5.57 -14.03 -1.43
N GLU A 33 -5.01 -13.11 -2.21
CA GLU A 33 -4.27 -13.42 -3.43
C GLU A 33 -2.84 -12.90 -3.28
N PRO A 34 -2.09 -13.45 -2.32
CA PRO A 34 -0.82 -12.84 -1.92
C PRO A 34 0.26 -13.00 -2.98
N LEU A 35 1.11 -11.97 -3.09
CA LEU A 35 2.31 -12.04 -3.91
C LEU A 35 3.37 -12.89 -3.23
N SER A 36 3.32 -12.98 -1.90
CA SER A 36 4.17 -13.85 -1.10
C SER A 36 3.48 -14.10 0.24
N ASN A 37 3.94 -15.12 0.97
CA ASN A 37 3.38 -15.44 2.27
C ASN A 37 3.60 -14.29 3.26
N GLY A 38 2.51 -13.80 3.83
CA GLY A 38 2.56 -12.67 4.75
C GLY A 38 2.27 -11.32 4.11
N HIS A 39 1.77 -11.30 2.88
CA HIS A 39 1.34 -10.09 2.19
C HIS A 39 0.14 -9.48 2.92
N VAL A 40 0.30 -8.26 3.42
CA VAL A 40 -0.70 -7.57 4.24
C VAL A 40 -1.18 -6.31 3.53
N LEU A 41 -2.47 -6.03 3.65
CA LEU A 41 -3.07 -4.78 3.21
C LEU A 41 -3.31 -3.92 4.45
N VAL A 42 -2.81 -2.69 4.45
CA VAL A 42 -3.05 -1.73 5.52
C VAL A 42 -3.98 -0.65 4.97
N ILE A 43 -5.13 -0.49 5.61
CA ILE A 43 -6.26 0.23 5.03
C ILE A 43 -6.76 1.28 6.02
N PRO A 44 -6.86 2.56 5.62
CA PRO A 44 -7.53 3.55 6.46
C PRO A 44 -9.03 3.24 6.47
N LYS A 45 -9.67 3.35 7.61
CA LYS A 45 -11.11 3.09 7.70
C LYS A 45 -11.94 4.11 6.92
N LYS A 46 -11.46 5.34 6.79
CA LYS A 46 -12.07 6.31 5.89
C LYS A 46 -11.96 5.83 4.46
N GLN A 47 -13.08 5.84 3.76
CA GLN A 47 -13.09 5.45 2.35
C GLN A 47 -12.68 6.63 1.48
N VAL A 48 -11.41 6.71 1.16
CA VAL A 48 -10.81 7.68 0.26
C VAL A 48 -10.06 6.92 -0.82
N ASP A 49 -10.28 7.24 -2.07
CA ASP A 49 -9.71 6.48 -3.19
C ASP A 49 -8.19 6.64 -3.27
N LEU A 50 -7.70 7.88 -3.28
CA LEU A 50 -6.27 8.13 -3.42
C LEU A 50 -5.63 8.35 -2.05
N LEU A 51 -4.55 7.65 -1.81
CA LEU A 51 -3.79 7.79 -0.56
C LEU A 51 -3.44 9.24 -0.28
N TRP A 52 -3.10 9.98 -1.33
CA TRP A 52 -2.67 11.38 -1.23
C TRP A 52 -3.80 12.33 -0.81
N ASP A 53 -5.05 11.90 -0.90
CA ASP A 53 -6.22 12.70 -0.54
C ASP A 53 -6.65 12.53 0.92
N LEU A 54 -5.96 11.69 1.67
CA LEU A 54 -6.20 11.59 3.12
C LEU A 54 -5.80 12.90 3.80
N GLU A 55 -6.51 13.27 4.86
CA GLU A 55 -6.08 14.37 5.70
C GLU A 55 -4.70 14.04 6.28
N GLN A 56 -3.87 15.05 6.46
CA GLN A 56 -2.47 14.85 6.87
C GLN A 56 -2.35 14.02 8.14
N SER A 57 -3.18 14.26 9.14
CA SER A 57 -3.12 13.50 10.39
C SER A 57 -3.46 12.03 10.19
N ASP A 58 -4.42 11.72 9.33
CA ASP A 58 -4.79 10.35 9.02
C ASP A 58 -3.71 9.66 8.20
N TYR A 59 -3.12 10.39 7.26
CA TYR A 59 -2.01 9.91 6.45
C TYR A 59 -0.79 9.56 7.32
N ASP A 60 -0.42 10.46 8.21
CA ASP A 60 0.72 10.24 9.11
C ASP A 60 0.48 9.04 10.02
N TYR A 61 -0.73 8.94 10.56
CA TYR A 61 -1.08 7.84 11.45
C TYR A 61 -1.07 6.50 10.71
N LEU A 62 -1.59 6.47 9.50
CA LEU A 62 -1.59 5.27 8.67
C LEU A 62 -0.17 4.74 8.47
N TRP A 63 0.77 5.63 8.17
CA TRP A 63 2.17 5.25 7.99
C TRP A 63 2.84 4.79 9.28
N GLN A 64 2.48 5.38 10.43
CA GLN A 64 2.96 4.93 11.73
C GLN A 64 2.55 3.48 11.99
N ILE A 65 1.30 3.15 11.74
CA ILE A 65 0.78 1.79 11.92
C ILE A 65 1.40 0.85 10.89
N THR A 66 1.53 1.30 9.64
CA THR A 66 2.17 0.52 8.59
C THR A 66 3.58 0.10 8.99
N LYS A 67 4.35 1.02 9.55
CA LYS A 67 5.70 0.71 10.03
C LYS A 67 5.70 -0.39 11.08
N LYS A 68 4.79 -0.29 12.05
CA LYS A 68 4.67 -1.30 13.12
C LYS A 68 4.33 -2.68 12.56
N ILE A 69 3.42 -2.73 11.60
CA ILE A 69 3.01 -3.99 10.96
C ILE A 69 4.18 -4.55 10.14
N ALA A 70 4.89 -3.69 9.40
CA ALA A 70 6.05 -4.12 8.62
C ALA A 70 7.14 -4.72 9.53
N GLN A 71 7.39 -4.11 10.69
CA GLN A 71 8.33 -4.64 11.66
C GLN A 71 7.89 -6.00 12.21
N LYS A 72 6.60 -6.18 12.42
CA LYS A 72 6.05 -7.46 12.86
C LYS A 72 6.21 -8.53 11.81
N ILE A 73 5.93 -8.20 10.55
CA ILE A 73 6.15 -9.09 9.42
C ILE A 73 7.62 -9.50 9.34
N GLN A 74 8.51 -8.52 9.47
CA GLN A 74 9.95 -8.77 9.43
C GLN A 74 10.38 -9.75 10.52
N ALA A 75 9.86 -9.57 11.73
CA ALA A 75 10.23 -10.41 12.87
C ALA A 75 9.66 -11.83 12.77
N GLU A 76 8.42 -11.97 12.31
CA GLU A 76 7.71 -13.25 12.34
C GLU A 76 7.90 -14.08 11.07
N MET A 77 7.99 -13.44 9.92
CA MET A 77 8.08 -14.13 8.62
C MET A 77 9.51 -14.22 8.11
N ASN A 78 10.39 -13.41 8.67
CA ASN A 78 11.82 -13.43 8.37
C ASN A 78 12.17 -13.28 6.87
N PRO A 79 11.53 -12.34 6.14
CA PRO A 79 11.92 -12.06 4.76
C PRO A 79 13.24 -11.30 4.70
N ILE A 80 13.82 -11.20 3.52
CA ILE A 80 15.00 -10.35 3.30
C ILE A 80 14.61 -8.88 3.50
N ARG A 81 13.46 -8.49 2.95
CA ARG A 81 12.92 -7.13 3.08
C ARG A 81 11.40 -7.19 3.10
N VAL A 82 10.79 -6.10 3.55
CA VAL A 82 9.35 -5.88 3.37
C VAL A 82 9.21 -4.74 2.37
N GLY A 83 8.63 -5.04 1.22
CA GLY A 83 8.37 -4.05 0.19
C GLY A 83 7.04 -3.35 0.40
N VAL A 84 6.92 -2.15 -0.15
CA VAL A 84 5.70 -1.34 -0.08
C VAL A 84 5.23 -1.05 -1.49
N VAL A 85 3.95 -1.27 -1.74
CA VAL A 85 3.33 -0.94 -3.02
C VAL A 85 2.01 -0.22 -2.75
N VAL A 86 1.77 0.87 -3.46
CA VAL A 86 0.50 1.58 -3.46
C VAL A 86 0.14 1.82 -4.93
N GLU A 87 -0.98 1.24 -5.38
CA GLU A 87 -1.38 1.42 -6.78
C GLU A 87 -2.88 1.65 -6.94
N GLY A 88 -3.74 0.95 -6.20
CA GLY A 88 -5.17 1.26 -6.11
C GLY A 88 -6.02 0.96 -7.33
N PHE A 89 -5.55 0.15 -8.28
CA PHE A 89 -6.33 -0.13 -9.49
C PHE A 89 -7.52 -1.04 -9.24
N GLY A 90 -7.41 -1.97 -8.30
CA GLY A 90 -8.45 -2.97 -8.06
C GLY A 90 -9.60 -2.49 -7.21
N VAL A 91 -9.34 -1.62 -6.23
CA VAL A 91 -10.33 -1.17 -5.26
C VAL A 91 -10.17 0.33 -5.03
N PRO A 92 -11.25 1.14 -5.24
CA PRO A 92 -11.17 2.59 -5.04
C PRO A 92 -11.26 2.97 -3.56
N HIS A 93 -10.37 2.45 -2.77
CA HIS A 93 -10.23 2.70 -1.35
C HIS A 93 -8.75 2.55 -1.04
N ALA A 94 -8.11 3.62 -0.65
CA ALA A 94 -6.65 3.67 -0.46
C ALA A 94 -6.17 2.54 0.44
N HIS A 95 -5.08 1.93 0.07
CA HIS A 95 -4.48 0.87 0.87
C HIS A 95 -3.01 0.73 0.53
N ILE A 96 -2.26 0.28 1.51
CA ILE A 96 -0.82 0.05 1.38
C ILE A 96 -0.58 -1.45 1.39
N HIS A 97 0.09 -1.95 0.36
CA HIS A 97 0.53 -3.34 0.32
C HIS A 97 1.88 -3.46 1.02
N LEU A 98 1.96 -4.33 2.01
CA LEU A 98 3.22 -4.74 2.61
C LEU A 98 3.51 -6.15 2.13
N VAL A 99 4.57 -6.30 1.35
CA VAL A 99 4.89 -7.56 0.68
C VAL A 99 6.22 -8.08 1.18
N PRO A 100 6.23 -9.21 1.90
CA PRO A 100 7.48 -9.83 2.30
C PRO A 100 8.28 -10.28 1.08
N LEU A 101 9.54 -9.89 1.01
CA LEU A 101 10.41 -10.20 -0.12
C LEU A 101 11.39 -11.26 0.32
N TYR A 102 11.17 -12.49 -0.13
CA TYR A 102 12.03 -13.63 0.17
C TYR A 102 13.15 -13.78 -0.87
N ASP A 103 12.96 -13.13 -2.02
CA ASP A 103 14.00 -13.00 -3.06
C ASP A 103 13.69 -11.73 -3.87
N LYS A 104 14.56 -11.40 -4.81
CA LYS A 104 14.45 -10.19 -5.61
C LYS A 104 13.34 -10.21 -6.67
N ASN A 105 12.70 -11.36 -6.87
CA ASN A 105 11.72 -11.54 -7.95
C ASN A 105 10.26 -11.38 -7.50
N VAL A 106 10.00 -11.28 -6.21
CA VAL A 106 8.62 -11.20 -5.70
C VAL A 106 7.88 -10.00 -6.26
N LEU A 107 8.51 -8.83 -6.24
CA LEU A 107 7.94 -7.63 -6.87
C LEU A 107 8.63 -7.46 -8.22
N GLN A 108 8.03 -8.03 -9.25
CA GLN A 108 8.63 -7.98 -10.59
C GLN A 108 8.32 -6.67 -11.31
N LEU A 109 8.62 -5.57 -10.64
CA LEU A 109 8.46 -4.24 -11.21
C LEU A 109 9.69 -3.92 -12.05
N HIS A 110 9.51 -3.65 -13.32
CA HIS A 110 10.57 -3.13 -14.21
C HIS A 110 11.75 -4.04 -14.47
N HIS A 111 11.54 -5.33 -14.58
CA HIS A 111 12.63 -6.26 -14.87
C HIS A 111 13.27 -6.02 -16.23
N GLY A 112 14.26 -5.15 -16.27
CA GLY A 112 15.04 -4.91 -17.44
C GLY A 112 14.33 -4.15 -18.56
N TYR A 113 13.17 -3.56 -18.28
CA TYR A 113 12.40 -2.83 -19.28
C TYR A 113 12.11 -1.40 -18.82
N PRO A 114 13.16 -0.57 -18.65
CA PRO A 114 12.91 0.82 -18.31
C PRO A 114 12.20 1.52 -19.48
N ALA A 115 11.43 2.55 -19.18
CA ALA A 115 10.80 3.37 -20.20
C ALA A 115 11.88 4.00 -21.07
N GLU A 116 11.62 4.08 -22.37
CA GLU A 116 12.52 4.78 -23.28
C GLU A 116 12.44 6.28 -23.00
N THR A 117 13.59 6.92 -22.89
CA THR A 117 13.65 8.36 -22.64
C THR A 117 14.98 8.90 -23.11
N THR A 118 15.09 10.23 -23.17
CA THR A 118 16.32 10.93 -23.53
C THR A 118 16.67 11.90 -22.42
N SER A 119 17.90 12.39 -22.42
CA SER A 119 18.32 13.38 -21.43
C SER A 119 17.51 14.69 -21.56
N GLU A 120 17.10 15.06 -22.76
CA GLU A 120 16.25 16.23 -22.99
C GLU A 120 14.87 16.05 -22.37
N GLU A 121 14.27 14.88 -22.57
CA GLU A 121 12.97 14.55 -21.97
C GLU A 121 13.04 14.52 -20.46
N LEU A 122 14.08 13.93 -19.91
CA LEU A 122 14.27 13.89 -18.46
C LEU A 122 14.38 15.31 -17.89
N ALA A 123 15.13 16.20 -18.55
CA ALA A 123 15.26 17.58 -18.09
C ALA A 123 13.90 18.31 -18.11
N LYS A 124 13.11 18.11 -19.15
CA LYS A 124 11.77 18.71 -19.25
C LYS A 124 10.83 18.21 -18.17
N ILE A 125 10.86 16.91 -17.92
CA ILE A 125 10.02 16.31 -16.87
C ILE A 125 10.44 16.83 -15.50
N ALA A 126 11.74 16.88 -15.24
CA ALA A 126 12.24 17.41 -13.97
C ALA A 126 11.76 18.84 -13.74
N GLN A 127 11.76 19.70 -14.78
CA GLN A 127 11.24 21.05 -14.66
C GLN A 127 9.75 21.08 -14.29
N LYS A 128 8.96 20.18 -14.90
CA LYS A 128 7.53 20.14 -14.66
C LYS A 128 7.15 19.76 -13.23
N ILE A 129 7.89 18.83 -12.65
CA ILE A 129 7.52 18.28 -11.34
C ILE A 129 8.34 18.83 -10.18
N THR A 130 9.37 19.64 -10.46
CA THR A 130 10.11 20.34 -9.40
C THR A 130 9.21 21.38 -8.75
N PHE A 131 9.26 21.48 -7.45
CA PHE A 131 8.48 22.45 -6.70
C PHE A 131 9.32 23.03 -5.57
N GLU A 132 8.92 24.21 -5.11
CA GLU A 132 9.57 24.87 -3.97
C GLU A 132 9.00 24.38 -2.66
N LYS A 133 9.83 24.42 -1.61
CA LYS A 133 9.43 24.00 -0.26
C LYS A 133 8.41 24.95 0.35
#